data_70ef274bdc70ccf164f3d222949bdbcf
#
_entry.id   70ef274bdc70ccf164f3d222949bdbcf
#
_cell.length_a   1.000
_cell.length_b   1.000
_cell.length_c   1.000
_cell.angle_alpha   90.00
_cell.angle_beta   90.00
_cell.angle_gamma   90.00
#
_symmetry.space_group_name_H-M   'P 1'
#
loop_
_entity.id
_entity.type
_entity.pdbx_description
1 polymer ?
#
loop_
_entity_poly.entity_id
_entity_poly.type
_entity_poly.pdbx_seq_one_letter_code
_entity_poly.pdbx_strand_id
1 'polypeptide(L)'
;MKILKKAGGILLVIIGILFFVSALKMIFVDNPKTKAALKDAVYVDAADTIDPENDGKTVIVCGTFELTEPAHDDELGLDFDSIRISSSKQTMKLTKSSSKKKEAMTDDEKKYGVLEWNSSFSSMPVSGQGKIGNYALSQDFIDDIMLTKTWEDYDKAALSSAGYTYVPDNTYTQKHFIEPSNQTTRSHKEYDVRYYYSAADFETGQ
;
A
#
# COMPACT_ATOMS: atom_id res chain seq x y z
N MET A 1 -14.70 30.94 23.44
CA MET A 1 -13.31 30.59 23.06
C MET A 1 -12.48 29.89 24.14
N LYS A 2 -12.60 30.20 25.43
CA LYS A 2 -11.84 29.53 26.52
C LYS A 2 -12.22 28.05 26.75
N ILE A 3 -13.49 27.66 26.54
CA ILE A 3 -13.99 26.29 26.76
C ILE A 3 -13.45 25.33 25.67
N LEU A 4 -13.39 25.77 24.41
CA LEU A 4 -12.84 24.98 23.29
C LEU A 4 -11.36 24.64 23.48
N LYS A 5 -10.58 25.58 24.01
CA LYS A 5 -9.14 25.35 24.31
C LYS A 5 -8.94 24.34 25.44
N LYS A 6 -9.81 24.31 26.44
CA LYS A 6 -9.76 23.32 27.53
C LYS A 6 -10.16 21.93 27.04
N ALA A 7 -11.19 21.82 26.20
CA ALA A 7 -11.61 20.54 25.60
C ALA A 7 -10.50 19.94 24.71
N GLY A 8 -9.83 20.75 23.89
CA GLY A 8 -8.69 20.33 23.09
C GLY A 8 -7.51 19.82 23.91
N GLY A 9 -7.22 20.48 25.03
CA GLY A 9 -6.16 20.04 25.96
C GLY A 9 -6.48 18.67 26.59
N ILE A 10 -7.70 18.46 27.02
CA ILE A 10 -8.15 17.16 27.60
C ILE A 10 -8.05 16.06 26.57
N LEU A 11 -8.47 16.30 25.31
CA LEU A 11 -8.39 15.32 24.22
C LEU A 11 -6.95 14.90 23.96
N LEU A 12 -6.01 15.87 23.92
CA LEU A 12 -4.58 15.57 23.72
C LEU A 12 -3.99 14.74 24.87
N VAL A 13 -4.41 15.00 26.11
CA VAL A 13 -3.98 14.17 27.26
C VAL A 13 -4.50 12.74 27.14
N ILE A 14 -5.74 12.53 26.73
CA ILE A 14 -6.32 11.20 26.53
C ILE A 14 -5.56 10.45 25.42
N ILE A 15 -5.30 11.11 24.29
CA ILE A 15 -4.52 10.52 23.20
C ILE A 15 -3.12 10.15 23.69
N GLY A 16 -2.45 11.03 24.43
CA GLY A 16 -1.13 10.77 25.01
C GLY A 16 -1.12 9.54 25.93
N ILE A 17 -2.14 9.40 26.77
CA ILE A 17 -2.28 8.22 27.65
C ILE A 17 -2.49 6.93 26.83
N LEU A 18 -3.30 6.96 25.78
CA LEU A 18 -3.53 5.81 24.90
C LEU A 18 -2.24 5.37 24.21
N PHE A 19 -1.45 6.30 23.68
CA PHE A 19 -0.13 6.00 23.09
C PHE A 19 0.84 5.42 24.13
N PHE A 20 0.86 5.98 25.34
CA PHE A 20 1.71 5.47 26.41
C PHE A 20 1.35 4.04 26.83
N VAL A 21 0.06 3.75 26.99
CA VAL A 21 -0.42 2.39 27.30
C VAL A 21 -0.08 1.42 26.17
N SER A 22 -0.24 1.82 24.92
CA SER A 22 0.13 1.01 23.75
C SER A 22 1.64 0.72 23.72
N ALA A 23 2.47 1.72 24.02
CA ALA A 23 3.92 1.54 24.09
C ALA A 23 4.32 0.58 25.22
N LEU A 24 3.69 0.69 26.39
CA LEU A 24 3.93 -0.24 27.50
C LEU A 24 3.52 -1.67 27.13
N LYS A 25 2.36 -1.86 26.47
CA LYS A 25 1.95 -3.17 25.96
C LYS A 25 2.99 -3.75 25.00
N MET A 26 3.47 -2.96 24.05
CA MET A 26 4.49 -3.39 23.09
C MET A 26 5.78 -3.84 23.79
N ILE A 27 6.26 -3.07 24.78
CA ILE A 27 7.52 -3.38 25.48
C ILE A 27 7.39 -4.59 26.40
N PHE A 28 6.32 -4.66 27.20
CA PHE A 28 6.22 -5.65 28.29
C PHE A 28 5.41 -6.88 27.94
N VAL A 29 4.62 -6.86 26.87
CA VAL A 29 3.77 -8.00 26.47
C VAL A 29 4.19 -8.55 25.12
N ASP A 30 4.25 -7.71 24.10
CA ASP A 30 4.44 -8.19 22.72
C ASP A 30 5.91 -8.61 22.46
N ASN A 31 6.90 -7.77 22.84
CA ASN A 31 8.31 -8.12 22.69
C ASN A 31 8.76 -9.40 23.44
N PRO A 32 8.37 -9.61 24.72
CA PRO A 32 8.70 -10.87 25.40
C PRO A 32 8.07 -12.10 24.75
N LYS A 33 6.83 -12.00 24.24
CA LYS A 33 6.17 -13.12 23.53
C LYS A 33 6.91 -13.46 22.25
N THR A 34 7.27 -12.46 21.46
CA THR A 34 8.04 -12.66 20.23
C THR A 34 9.40 -13.30 20.52
N LYS A 35 10.11 -12.81 21.55
CA LYS A 35 11.39 -13.41 21.98
C LYS A 35 11.24 -14.84 22.46
N ALA A 36 10.17 -15.17 23.17
CA ALA A 36 9.91 -16.54 23.62
C ALA A 36 9.62 -17.46 22.41
N ALA A 37 8.77 -17.02 21.47
CA ALA A 37 8.47 -17.78 20.26
C ALA A 37 9.73 -18.04 19.41
N LEU A 38 10.60 -17.04 19.25
CA LEU A 38 11.85 -17.18 18.51
C LEU A 38 12.88 -18.07 19.22
N LYS A 39 12.86 -18.11 20.56
CA LYS A 39 13.79 -18.95 21.33
C LYS A 39 13.55 -20.44 21.10
N ASP A 40 12.29 -20.83 20.98
CA ASP A 40 11.86 -22.22 20.82
C ASP A 40 11.58 -22.56 19.32
N ALA A 41 11.92 -21.65 18.39
CA ALA A 41 11.72 -21.85 16.97
C ALA A 41 12.67 -22.92 16.41
N VAL A 42 12.14 -23.73 15.51
CA VAL A 42 12.91 -24.73 14.76
C VAL A 42 13.42 -24.08 13.47
N TYR A 43 14.72 -24.13 13.24
CA TYR A 43 15.32 -23.69 11.97
C TYR A 43 15.25 -24.82 10.97
N VAL A 44 14.68 -24.55 9.80
CA VAL A 44 14.55 -25.52 8.72
C VAL A 44 15.13 -24.93 7.42
N ASP A 45 15.81 -25.77 6.65
CA ASP A 45 16.22 -25.39 5.30
C ASP A 45 15.01 -25.42 4.36
N ALA A 46 14.91 -24.45 3.46
CA ALA A 46 13.81 -24.38 2.51
C ALA A 46 13.76 -25.56 1.54
N ALA A 47 14.90 -26.24 1.32
CA ALA A 47 14.99 -27.44 0.49
C ALA A 47 14.58 -28.73 1.23
N ASP A 48 14.46 -28.67 2.58
CA ASP A 48 14.07 -29.84 3.37
C ASP A 48 12.63 -30.25 3.09
N THR A 49 12.38 -31.55 3.24
CA THR A 49 11.02 -32.07 3.24
C THR A 49 10.27 -31.53 4.45
N ILE A 50 9.03 -31.11 4.25
CA ILE A 50 8.16 -30.66 5.34
C ILE A 50 8.02 -31.79 6.39
N ASP A 51 8.52 -31.52 7.60
CA ASP A 51 8.48 -32.47 8.71
C ASP A 51 7.18 -32.31 9.51
N PRO A 52 6.31 -33.33 9.53
CA PRO A 52 5.07 -33.27 10.31
C PRO A 52 5.27 -33.07 11.81
N GLU A 53 6.46 -33.40 12.36
CA GLU A 53 6.77 -33.15 13.77
C GLU A 53 6.87 -31.66 14.11
N ASN A 54 6.98 -30.80 13.08
CA ASN A 54 6.99 -29.35 13.25
C ASN A 54 5.60 -28.72 13.26
N ASP A 55 4.54 -29.54 13.11
CA ASP A 55 3.17 -29.03 13.18
C ASP A 55 2.88 -28.39 14.53
N GLY A 56 2.32 -27.18 14.49
CA GLY A 56 2.05 -26.35 15.69
C GLY A 56 3.27 -25.70 16.34
N LYS A 57 4.47 -25.85 15.77
CA LYS A 57 5.69 -25.15 16.24
C LYS A 57 5.95 -23.89 15.42
N THR A 58 6.65 -22.94 16.02
CA THR A 58 7.22 -21.81 15.27
C THR A 58 8.42 -22.32 14.49
N VAL A 59 8.41 -22.20 13.18
CA VAL A 59 9.54 -22.53 12.30
C VAL A 59 10.13 -21.27 11.68
N ILE A 60 11.44 -21.27 11.49
CA ILE A 60 12.16 -20.25 10.74
C ILE A 60 12.68 -20.91 9.48
N VAL A 61 12.12 -20.53 8.34
CA VAL A 61 12.53 -21.06 7.03
C VAL A 61 13.52 -20.07 6.41
N CYS A 62 14.68 -20.56 5.98
CA CYS A 62 15.66 -19.78 5.25
C CYS A 62 15.78 -20.31 3.83
N GLY A 63 15.57 -19.45 2.84
CA GLY A 63 15.66 -19.83 1.43
C GLY A 63 15.23 -18.70 0.51
N THR A 64 15.25 -19.00 -0.77
CA THR A 64 14.85 -18.04 -1.81
C THR A 64 13.35 -17.98 -1.96
N PHE A 65 12.81 -16.77 -1.97
CA PHE A 65 11.40 -16.53 -2.26
C PHE A 65 11.10 -16.78 -3.75
N GLU A 66 9.98 -17.44 -4.02
CA GLU A 66 9.44 -17.66 -5.36
C GLU A 66 7.97 -17.26 -5.38
N LEU A 67 7.62 -16.31 -6.25
CA LEU A 67 6.23 -15.94 -6.53
C LEU A 67 5.60 -17.06 -7.38
N THR A 68 4.55 -17.68 -6.87
CA THR A 68 3.85 -18.78 -7.60
C THR A 68 2.59 -18.31 -8.30
N GLU A 69 1.99 -17.23 -7.80
CA GLU A 69 0.83 -16.59 -8.40
C GLU A 69 0.93 -15.07 -8.17
N PRO A 70 0.95 -14.24 -9.22
CA PRO A 70 1.02 -12.79 -9.10
C PRO A 70 -0.27 -12.23 -8.46
N ALA A 71 -0.16 -11.08 -7.81
CA ALA A 71 -1.35 -10.38 -7.34
C ALA A 71 -2.14 -9.80 -8.52
N HIS A 72 -3.45 -10.06 -8.56
CA HIS A 72 -4.34 -9.65 -9.65
C HIS A 72 -5.32 -8.56 -9.19
N ASP A 73 -5.37 -7.44 -9.90
CA ASP A 73 -6.40 -6.40 -9.69
C ASP A 73 -7.59 -6.66 -10.61
N ASP A 74 -8.69 -7.16 -10.05
CA ASP A 74 -9.93 -7.45 -10.79
C ASP A 74 -10.58 -6.20 -11.39
N GLU A 75 -10.41 -5.00 -10.77
CA GLU A 75 -11.03 -3.75 -11.26
C GLU A 75 -10.41 -3.32 -12.60
N LEU A 76 -9.09 -3.44 -12.72
CA LEU A 76 -8.37 -3.02 -13.92
C LEU A 76 -7.97 -4.18 -14.83
N GLY A 77 -8.11 -5.43 -14.37
CA GLY A 77 -7.72 -6.65 -15.11
C GLY A 77 -6.21 -6.73 -15.32
N LEU A 78 -5.42 -6.38 -14.31
CA LEU A 78 -3.97 -6.31 -14.39
C LEU A 78 -3.31 -7.27 -13.41
N ASP A 79 -2.28 -7.97 -13.87
CA ASP A 79 -1.38 -8.76 -13.04
C ASP A 79 -0.16 -7.96 -12.63
N PHE A 80 0.30 -8.18 -11.41
CA PHE A 80 1.47 -7.52 -10.82
C PHE A 80 2.45 -8.57 -10.32
N ASP A 81 3.70 -8.50 -10.79
CA ASP A 81 4.77 -9.39 -10.32
C ASP A 81 5.17 -9.05 -8.87
N SER A 82 4.20 -9.16 -8.00
CA SER A 82 4.29 -8.90 -6.55
C SER A 82 3.34 -9.83 -5.81
N ILE A 83 3.75 -10.24 -4.60
CA ILE A 83 2.91 -11.09 -3.75
C ILE A 83 1.72 -10.33 -3.15
N ARG A 84 1.80 -8.99 -3.05
CA ARG A 84 0.73 -8.16 -2.48
C ARG A 84 0.77 -6.75 -3.01
N ILE A 85 -0.38 -6.23 -3.39
CA ILE A 85 -0.56 -4.88 -3.92
C ILE A 85 -1.76 -4.18 -3.30
N SER A 86 -1.82 -2.86 -3.42
CA SER A 86 -3.02 -2.06 -3.17
C SER A 86 -3.06 -0.91 -4.16
N SER A 87 -4.20 -0.72 -4.80
CA SER A 87 -4.43 0.43 -5.67
C SER A 87 -4.84 1.67 -4.88
N SER A 88 -4.48 2.82 -5.38
CA SER A 88 -4.96 4.11 -4.90
C SER A 88 -5.53 4.90 -6.06
N LYS A 89 -6.81 5.22 -5.97
CA LYS A 89 -7.53 5.99 -6.96
C LYS A 89 -7.50 7.47 -6.62
N GLN A 90 -7.16 8.29 -7.58
CA GLN A 90 -7.33 9.74 -7.51
C GLN A 90 -8.39 10.18 -8.52
N THR A 91 -9.17 11.16 -8.11
CA THR A 91 -10.20 11.74 -8.98
C THR A 91 -9.94 13.24 -9.11
N MET A 92 -10.04 13.76 -10.33
CA MET A 92 -9.95 15.19 -10.62
C MET A 92 -11.20 15.90 -10.09
N LYS A 93 -11.03 16.86 -9.19
CA LYS A 93 -12.13 17.60 -8.58
C LYS A 93 -11.84 19.11 -8.51
N LEU A 94 -12.88 19.92 -8.63
CA LEU A 94 -12.81 21.34 -8.29
C LEU A 94 -12.72 21.52 -6.78
N THR A 95 -11.66 22.16 -6.30
CA THR A 95 -11.45 22.45 -4.88
C THR A 95 -11.21 23.93 -4.64
N LYS A 96 -11.87 24.47 -3.61
CA LYS A 96 -11.63 25.85 -3.12
C LYS A 96 -10.46 25.90 -2.12
N SER A 97 -10.03 24.74 -1.60
CA SER A 97 -8.92 24.59 -0.65
C SER A 97 -7.63 24.18 -1.37
N SER A 98 -7.40 24.70 -2.58
CA SER A 98 -6.21 24.41 -3.37
C SER A 98 -4.94 24.90 -2.67
N SER A 99 -3.83 24.18 -2.92
CA SER A 99 -2.48 24.62 -2.56
C SER A 99 -1.98 25.81 -3.40
N LYS A 100 -2.64 26.12 -4.52
CA LYS A 100 -2.32 27.23 -5.40
C LYS A 100 -2.55 28.56 -4.68
N LYS A 101 -1.52 29.43 -4.66
CA LYS A 101 -1.64 30.76 -4.05
C LYS A 101 -2.71 31.59 -4.76
N LYS A 102 -3.53 32.33 -3.99
CA LYS A 102 -4.63 33.15 -4.52
C LYS A 102 -4.19 34.14 -5.59
N GLU A 103 -2.97 34.66 -5.50
CA GLU A 103 -2.38 35.62 -6.45
C GLU A 103 -2.09 34.96 -7.81
N ALA A 104 -1.89 33.63 -7.83
CA ALA A 104 -1.64 32.85 -9.03
C ALA A 104 -2.90 32.23 -9.65
N MET A 105 -4.07 32.46 -9.02
CA MET A 105 -5.35 31.95 -9.54
C MET A 105 -5.97 32.92 -10.56
N THR A 106 -6.55 32.34 -11.62
CA THR A 106 -7.42 33.10 -12.53
C THR A 106 -8.71 33.50 -11.82
N ASP A 107 -9.50 34.40 -12.42
CA ASP A 107 -10.77 34.81 -11.84
C ASP A 107 -11.80 33.68 -11.81
N ASP A 108 -11.77 32.77 -12.80
CA ASP A 108 -12.59 31.59 -12.82
C ASP A 108 -12.17 30.58 -11.71
N GLU A 109 -10.87 30.37 -11.50
CA GLU A 109 -10.36 29.53 -10.40
C GLU A 109 -10.73 30.08 -9.02
N LYS A 110 -10.71 31.42 -8.85
CA LYS A 110 -11.17 32.06 -7.59
C LYS A 110 -12.66 31.85 -7.35
N LYS A 111 -13.46 31.87 -8.44
CA LYS A 111 -14.92 31.76 -8.37
C LYS A 111 -15.38 30.30 -8.20
N TYR A 112 -14.85 29.40 -9.00
CA TYR A 112 -15.32 28.01 -9.10
C TYR A 112 -14.44 27.01 -8.36
N GLY A 113 -13.17 27.32 -8.16
CA GLY A 113 -12.14 26.46 -7.58
C GLY A 113 -11.09 26.05 -8.59
N VAL A 114 -10.02 25.44 -8.11
CA VAL A 114 -8.92 24.90 -8.91
C VAL A 114 -9.19 23.42 -9.14
N LEU A 115 -8.94 22.97 -10.36
CA LEU A 115 -9.05 21.55 -10.72
C LEU A 115 -7.77 20.82 -10.25
N GLU A 116 -7.91 19.92 -9.31
CA GLU A 116 -6.78 19.18 -8.70
C GLU A 116 -7.10 17.71 -8.52
N TRP A 117 -6.04 16.88 -8.54
CA TRP A 117 -6.13 15.48 -8.17
C TRP A 117 -6.35 15.31 -6.67
N ASN A 118 -7.45 14.68 -6.31
CA ASN A 118 -7.79 14.35 -4.92
C ASN A 118 -7.75 12.83 -4.73
N SER A 119 -7.03 12.38 -3.70
CA SER A 119 -7.06 10.97 -3.28
C SER A 119 -8.45 10.66 -2.76
N SER A 120 -9.12 9.71 -3.38
CA SER A 120 -10.47 9.33 -3.00
C SER A 120 -10.54 8.01 -2.25
N PHE A 121 -9.68 7.07 -2.58
CA PHE A 121 -9.73 5.73 -1.97
C PHE A 121 -8.43 4.96 -2.21
N SER A 122 -8.00 4.18 -1.20
CA SER A 122 -7.11 3.04 -1.42
C SER A 122 -7.97 1.78 -1.39
N SER A 123 -7.77 0.89 -2.36
CA SER A 123 -8.43 -0.43 -2.34
C SER A 123 -7.96 -1.24 -1.14
N MET A 124 -8.73 -2.23 -0.75
CA MET A 124 -8.19 -3.28 0.09
C MET A 124 -7.01 -3.94 -0.65
N PRO A 125 -5.94 -4.30 0.07
CA PRO A 125 -4.84 -5.04 -0.56
C PRO A 125 -5.34 -6.33 -1.19
N VAL A 126 -4.73 -6.68 -2.32
CA VAL A 126 -4.95 -7.94 -3.03
C VAL A 126 -3.64 -8.73 -2.95
N SER A 127 -3.76 -10.03 -2.70
CA SER A 127 -2.63 -10.92 -2.49
C SER A 127 -2.56 -11.97 -3.59
N GLY A 128 -1.35 -12.27 -4.04
CA GLY A 128 -0.99 -13.43 -4.83
C GLY A 128 -0.60 -14.61 -3.94
N GLN A 129 0.22 -15.51 -4.46
CA GLN A 129 0.75 -16.67 -3.75
C GLN A 129 2.25 -16.76 -3.91
N GLY A 130 2.93 -17.31 -2.88
CA GLY A 130 4.38 -17.47 -2.91
C GLY A 130 4.85 -18.58 -1.99
N LYS A 131 6.10 -18.98 -2.17
CA LYS A 131 6.74 -20.01 -1.35
C LYS A 131 8.20 -19.68 -1.10
N ILE A 132 8.77 -20.30 -0.09
CA ILE A 132 10.22 -20.35 0.17
C ILE A 132 10.62 -21.82 0.10
N GLY A 133 11.28 -22.22 -0.99
CA GLY A 133 11.57 -23.62 -1.27
C GLY A 133 10.31 -24.50 -1.30
N ASN A 134 10.20 -25.45 -0.39
CA ASN A 134 9.06 -26.36 -0.27
C ASN A 134 7.91 -25.82 0.60
N TYR A 135 8.10 -24.64 1.23
CA TYR A 135 7.14 -24.06 2.18
C TYR A 135 6.29 -22.98 1.52
N ALA A 136 5.02 -23.26 1.28
CA ALA A 136 4.06 -22.25 0.82
C ALA A 136 3.79 -21.23 1.94
N LEU A 137 3.70 -19.95 1.58
CA LEU A 137 3.33 -18.90 2.52
C LEU A 137 1.83 -18.97 2.81
N SER A 138 1.47 -18.87 4.09
CA SER A 138 0.06 -18.80 4.48
C SER A 138 -0.54 -17.44 4.10
N GLN A 139 -1.86 -17.41 3.88
CA GLN A 139 -2.58 -16.17 3.59
C GLN A 139 -2.40 -15.14 4.73
N ASP A 140 -2.48 -15.57 5.98
CA ASP A 140 -2.29 -14.69 7.14
C ASP A 140 -0.90 -14.02 7.13
N PHE A 141 0.14 -14.80 6.76
CA PHE A 141 1.49 -14.25 6.61
C PHE A 141 1.57 -13.22 5.49
N ILE A 142 0.98 -13.54 4.32
CA ILE A 142 0.97 -12.63 3.17
C ILE A 142 0.22 -11.34 3.50
N ASP A 143 -0.89 -11.42 4.25
CA ASP A 143 -1.70 -10.28 4.63
C ASP A 143 -1.01 -9.34 5.63
N ASP A 144 -0.03 -9.85 6.36
CA ASP A 144 0.82 -9.05 7.26
C ASP A 144 2.00 -8.36 6.55
N ILE A 145 2.30 -8.72 5.29
CA ILE A 145 3.39 -8.09 4.52
C ILE A 145 3.04 -6.63 4.24
N MET A 146 3.94 -5.73 4.61
CA MET A 146 3.76 -4.29 4.42
C MET A 146 3.96 -3.88 2.97
N LEU A 147 3.12 -2.97 2.48
CA LEU A 147 3.24 -2.36 1.16
C LEU A 147 4.14 -1.12 1.25
N THR A 148 5.42 -1.29 1.01
CA THR A 148 6.45 -0.25 1.19
C THR A 148 6.98 0.33 -0.11
N LYS A 149 6.79 -0.38 -1.22
CA LYS A 149 7.29 0.00 -2.56
C LYS A 149 6.17 0.66 -3.38
N THR A 150 6.46 1.75 -4.06
CA THR A 150 5.58 2.25 -5.13
C THR A 150 5.84 1.42 -6.39
N TRP A 151 4.79 0.88 -6.99
CA TRP A 151 4.93 0.08 -8.21
C TRP A 151 5.26 0.96 -9.42
N GLU A 152 6.24 0.54 -10.21
CA GLU A 152 6.68 1.26 -11.40
C GLU A 152 6.83 0.36 -12.64
N ASP A 153 6.91 -0.96 -12.44
CA ASP A 153 7.19 -1.95 -13.48
C ASP A 153 5.91 -2.41 -14.21
N TYR A 154 5.20 -1.45 -14.79
CA TYR A 154 3.99 -1.76 -15.55
C TYR A 154 4.30 -2.38 -16.91
N ASP A 155 3.67 -3.52 -17.22
CA ASP A 155 3.60 -4.00 -18.60
C ASP A 155 2.75 -3.07 -19.45
N LYS A 156 3.42 -2.28 -20.29
CA LYS A 156 2.77 -1.29 -21.15
C LYS A 156 1.85 -1.91 -22.19
N ALA A 157 2.11 -3.15 -22.63
CA ALA A 157 1.26 -3.85 -23.58
C ALA A 157 -0.03 -4.34 -22.89
N ALA A 158 0.09 -4.91 -21.69
CA ALA A 158 -1.06 -5.26 -20.87
C ALA A 158 -1.92 -4.04 -20.51
N LEU A 159 -1.30 -2.94 -20.06
CA LEU A 159 -2.00 -1.67 -19.80
C LEU A 159 -2.78 -1.18 -21.02
N SER A 160 -2.13 -1.16 -22.20
CA SER A 160 -2.78 -0.71 -23.44
C SER A 160 -3.95 -1.61 -23.82
N SER A 161 -3.82 -2.92 -23.65
CA SER A 161 -4.88 -3.90 -23.90
C SER A 161 -6.06 -3.74 -22.96
N ALA A 162 -5.79 -3.37 -21.71
CA ALA A 162 -6.81 -3.05 -20.70
C ALA A 162 -7.40 -1.62 -20.84
N GLY A 163 -6.93 -0.84 -21.83
CA GLY A 163 -7.44 0.52 -22.10
C GLY A 163 -6.81 1.60 -21.21
N TYR A 164 -5.65 1.34 -20.64
CA TYR A 164 -4.91 2.29 -19.78
C TYR A 164 -3.59 2.71 -20.42
N THR A 165 -3.08 3.84 -19.95
CA THR A 165 -1.79 4.40 -20.37
C THR A 165 -0.98 4.75 -19.13
N TYR A 166 0.31 4.37 -19.14
CA TYR A 166 1.25 4.79 -18.12
C TYR A 166 1.59 6.28 -18.24
N VAL A 167 1.49 6.98 -17.12
CA VAL A 167 1.76 8.43 -17.02
C VAL A 167 2.77 8.65 -15.90
N PRO A 168 4.07 8.86 -16.24
CA PRO A 168 5.07 9.16 -15.22
C PRO A 168 4.75 10.50 -14.57
N ASP A 169 4.76 10.55 -13.25
CA ASP A 169 4.64 11.82 -12.53
C ASP A 169 5.98 12.53 -12.54
N ASN A 170 6.03 13.69 -13.17
CA ASN A 170 7.21 14.57 -13.19
C ASN A 170 7.32 15.44 -11.94
N THR A 171 6.41 15.29 -10.99
CA THR A 171 6.38 16.04 -9.73
C THR A 171 7.03 15.25 -8.59
N TYR A 172 7.29 15.93 -7.46
CA TYR A 172 8.05 15.43 -6.30
C TYR A 172 7.50 14.15 -5.62
N THR A 173 6.44 13.54 -6.12
CA THR A 173 5.77 12.43 -5.41
C THR A 173 6.35 11.07 -5.72
N GLN A 174 7.22 10.93 -6.72
CA GLN A 174 7.79 9.65 -7.18
C GLN A 174 6.74 8.56 -7.43
N LYS A 175 5.52 8.96 -7.80
CA LYS A 175 4.43 8.04 -8.09
C LYS A 175 4.33 7.78 -9.58
N HIS A 176 4.03 6.55 -9.92
CA HIS A 176 3.85 6.08 -11.29
C HIS A 176 2.36 5.85 -11.50
N PHE A 177 1.72 6.74 -12.25
CA PHE A 177 0.28 6.68 -12.47
C PHE A 177 -0.08 5.92 -13.73
N ILE A 178 -1.27 5.35 -13.71
CA ILE A 178 -1.96 4.85 -14.90
C ILE A 178 -3.29 5.58 -15.03
N GLU A 179 -3.64 5.90 -16.26
CA GLU A 179 -4.87 6.62 -16.59
C GLU A 179 -5.61 5.92 -17.73
N PRO A 180 -6.96 5.97 -17.77
CA PRO A 180 -7.69 5.56 -18.96
C PRO A 180 -7.15 6.25 -20.21
N SER A 181 -6.86 5.50 -21.27
CA SER A 181 -6.18 5.99 -22.47
C SER A 181 -6.91 7.16 -23.14
N ASN A 182 -8.23 7.23 -23.01
CA ASN A 182 -9.05 8.34 -23.54
C ASN A 182 -8.91 9.65 -22.75
N GLN A 183 -8.26 9.64 -21.59
CA GLN A 183 -8.00 10.83 -20.75
C GLN A 183 -6.63 11.44 -21.02
N THR A 184 -5.61 10.62 -21.28
CA THR A 184 -4.23 11.07 -21.50
C THR A 184 -4.03 11.88 -22.79
N THR A 185 -4.95 11.80 -23.73
CA THR A 185 -4.90 12.50 -25.03
C THR A 185 -5.47 13.92 -24.99
N ARG A 186 -5.96 14.39 -23.85
CA ARG A 186 -6.64 15.69 -23.68
C ARG A 186 -6.31 16.32 -22.33
N SER A 187 -6.69 17.58 -22.16
CA SER A 187 -6.65 18.22 -20.85
C SER A 187 -7.63 17.53 -19.90
N HIS A 188 -7.19 17.31 -18.66
CA HIS A 188 -8.02 16.69 -17.64
C HIS A 188 -9.27 17.52 -17.32
N LYS A 189 -10.35 16.81 -17.02
CA LYS A 189 -11.65 17.37 -16.67
C LYS A 189 -12.08 16.87 -15.29
N GLU A 190 -13.07 17.53 -14.70
CA GLU A 190 -13.68 17.05 -13.46
C GLU A 190 -14.19 15.62 -13.64
N TYR A 191 -13.94 14.79 -12.63
CA TYR A 191 -14.21 13.34 -12.58
C TYR A 191 -13.29 12.45 -13.42
N ASP A 192 -12.27 12.98 -14.09
CA ASP A 192 -11.19 12.13 -14.62
C ASP A 192 -10.53 11.38 -13.47
N VAL A 193 -10.04 10.18 -13.75
CA VAL A 193 -9.46 9.28 -12.73
C VAL A 193 -8.05 8.86 -13.11
N ARG A 194 -7.22 8.61 -12.10
CA ARG A 194 -5.93 7.94 -12.26
C ARG A 194 -5.67 7.03 -11.07
N TYR A 195 -4.83 6.04 -11.28
CA TYR A 195 -4.47 5.06 -10.26
C TYR A 195 -2.97 5.02 -10.10
N TYR A 196 -2.51 4.67 -8.90
CA TYR A 196 -1.15 4.24 -8.63
C TYR A 196 -1.18 3.09 -7.63
N TYR A 197 -0.14 2.27 -7.64
CA TYR A 197 -0.09 1.08 -6.80
C TYR A 197 1.04 1.16 -5.79
N SER A 198 0.78 0.60 -4.62
CA SER A 198 1.78 0.22 -3.64
C SER A 198 1.91 -1.29 -3.63
N ALA A 199 3.12 -1.79 -3.50
CA ALA A 199 3.43 -3.21 -3.55
C ALA A 199 4.27 -3.63 -2.34
N ALA A 200 4.26 -4.92 -2.05
CA ALA A 200 5.22 -5.53 -1.14
C ALA A 200 6.63 -5.44 -1.75
N ASP A 201 7.60 -5.14 -0.92
CA ASP A 201 9.02 -5.14 -1.30
C ASP A 201 9.59 -6.56 -1.11
N PHE A 202 9.07 -7.50 -1.90
CA PHE A 202 9.49 -8.89 -1.97
C PHE A 202 9.85 -9.19 -3.42
N GLU A 203 11.12 -9.44 -3.68
CA GLU A 203 11.59 -9.77 -5.00
C GLU A 203 11.90 -11.28 -5.10
N THR A 204 11.49 -11.91 -6.20
CA THR A 204 11.86 -13.31 -6.49
C THR A 204 13.37 -13.43 -6.52
N GLY A 205 13.91 -14.38 -5.75
CA GLY A 205 15.35 -14.59 -5.65
C GLY A 205 16.04 -13.98 -4.43
N GLN A 206 15.28 -13.36 -3.53
CA GLN A 206 15.77 -12.86 -2.24
C GLN A 206 15.67 -13.91 -1.14
#